data_ba8fb74baa47ed58e750096db16ba779
#
_entry.id   ba8fb74baa47ed58e750096db16ba779
#
_cell.length_a   1.000
_cell.length_b   1.000
_cell.length_c   1.000
_cell.angle_alpha   90.00
_cell.angle_beta   90.00
_cell.angle_gamma   90.00
#
_symmetry.space_group_name_H-M   'P 1'
#
loop_
_entity.id
_entity.type
_entity.pdbx_description
1 polymer ?
#
loop_
_entity_poly.entity_id
_entity_poly.type
_entity_poly.pdbx_seq_one_letter_code
_entity_poly.pdbx_strand_id
1 'polypeptide(L)'
;MKILIIKFRNIGDVLLVTPLLRNLKAFYPDSIIDFALNKGTESMIDENPNIDRIFLYERYDSNTNIFKKLIKEINFFRRFRHEKYDLIINLTEGDRGAIIAKLTRARLKIGYQTKSKILNKSYNLLLPLQHNRHIIESNLDPVRLLEIPIKSKSVEIFFSADDINASEEKLNGLKNF
;
A
#
# COMPACT_ATOMS: atom_id res chain seq x y z
N MET A 1 -16.18 6.29 -3.98
CA MET A 1 -15.04 5.85 -4.82
C MET A 1 -14.23 4.82 -4.04
N LYS A 2 -13.83 3.70 -4.67
CA LYS A 2 -13.04 2.65 -4.00
C LYS A 2 -11.64 2.58 -4.60
N ILE A 3 -10.63 2.70 -3.75
CA ILE A 3 -9.22 2.83 -4.13
C ILE A 3 -8.43 1.66 -3.54
N LEU A 4 -7.56 1.04 -4.33
CA LEU A 4 -6.58 0.07 -3.85
C LEU A 4 -5.17 0.66 -3.97
N ILE A 5 -4.46 0.73 -2.85
CA ILE A 5 -3.03 1.05 -2.79
C ILE A 5 -2.26 -0.25 -2.61
N ILE A 6 -1.16 -0.42 -3.34
CA ILE A 6 -0.30 -1.60 -3.28
C ILE A 6 1.14 -1.16 -2.97
N LYS A 7 1.73 -1.69 -1.86
CA LYS A 7 3.12 -1.44 -1.48
C LYS A 7 3.74 -2.68 -0.83
N PHE A 8 4.30 -3.59 -1.63
CA PHE A 8 4.99 -4.80 -1.15
C PHE A 8 6.48 -4.52 -0.90
N ARG A 9 6.78 -3.69 0.06
CA ARG A 9 8.13 -3.27 0.44
C ARG A 9 8.34 -3.47 1.95
N ASN A 10 9.41 -2.89 2.50
CA ASN A 10 9.75 -2.94 3.90
C ASN A 10 8.89 -1.99 4.74
N ILE A 11 8.97 -2.13 6.07
CA ILE A 11 8.15 -1.38 7.03
C ILE A 11 8.28 0.14 6.86
N GLY A 12 9.50 0.67 6.69
CA GLY A 12 9.73 2.10 6.45
C GLY A 12 9.13 2.59 5.14
N ASP A 13 9.20 1.77 4.06
CA ASP A 13 8.59 2.11 2.77
C ASP A 13 7.05 2.22 2.86
N VAL A 14 6.43 1.40 3.72
CA VAL A 14 4.98 1.42 3.96
C VAL A 14 4.59 2.69 4.69
N LEU A 15 5.32 3.07 5.74
CA LEU A 15 5.10 4.31 6.48
C LEU A 15 5.18 5.54 5.55
N LEU A 16 6.13 5.57 4.63
CA LEU A 16 6.33 6.68 3.69
C LEU A 16 5.23 6.79 2.61
N VAL A 17 4.17 5.94 2.67
CA VAL A 17 2.96 6.08 1.84
C VAL A 17 1.90 6.96 2.52
N THR A 18 1.99 7.22 3.81
CA THR A 18 0.96 7.98 4.56
C THR A 18 0.64 9.36 3.98
N PRO A 19 1.60 10.14 3.42
CA PRO A 19 1.27 11.38 2.74
C PRO A 19 0.37 11.18 1.51
N LEU A 20 0.54 10.09 0.76
CA LEU A 20 -0.35 9.76 -0.37
C LEU A 20 -1.78 9.49 0.13
N LEU A 21 -1.94 8.65 1.16
CA LEU A 21 -3.23 8.30 1.74
C LEU A 21 -3.98 9.55 2.20
N ARG A 22 -3.29 10.43 2.93
CA ARG A 22 -3.84 11.70 3.42
C ARG A 22 -4.32 12.61 2.30
N ASN A 23 -3.53 12.80 1.25
CA ASN A 23 -3.91 13.66 0.12
C ASN A 23 -5.08 13.06 -0.67
N LEU A 24 -5.12 11.73 -0.86
CA LEU A 24 -6.26 11.06 -1.49
C LEU A 24 -7.53 11.23 -0.67
N LYS A 25 -7.48 10.99 0.64
CA LYS A 25 -8.65 11.13 1.53
C LYS A 25 -9.12 12.57 1.65
N ALA A 26 -8.19 13.54 1.66
CA ALA A 26 -8.51 14.97 1.67
C ALA A 26 -9.18 15.45 0.37
N PHE A 27 -8.92 14.80 -0.76
CA PHE A 27 -9.53 15.13 -2.06
C PHE A 27 -10.80 14.31 -2.31
N TYR A 28 -10.83 13.07 -1.87
CA TYR A 28 -11.97 12.16 -1.95
C TYR A 28 -12.39 11.71 -0.54
N PRO A 29 -13.06 12.56 0.26
CA PRO A 29 -13.34 12.28 1.68
C PRO A 29 -14.18 11.01 1.89
N ASP A 30 -15.15 10.74 1.01
CA ASP A 30 -16.01 9.54 1.07
C ASP A 30 -15.41 8.31 0.35
N SER A 31 -14.11 8.33 0.03
CA SER A 31 -13.47 7.17 -0.60
C SER A 31 -13.22 6.07 0.42
N ILE A 32 -13.34 4.83 -0.06
CA ILE A 32 -12.89 3.62 0.66
C ILE A 32 -11.49 3.31 0.14
N ILE A 33 -10.49 3.31 1.01
CA ILE A 33 -9.10 3.03 0.68
C ILE A 33 -8.68 1.69 1.28
N ASP A 34 -8.47 0.71 0.42
CA ASP A 34 -7.89 -0.57 0.76
C ASP A 34 -6.37 -0.55 0.52
N PHE A 35 -5.58 -1.18 1.40
CA PHE A 35 -4.13 -1.23 1.27
C PHE A 35 -3.60 -2.67 1.25
N ALA A 36 -2.85 -3.04 0.22
CA ALA A 36 -2.18 -4.33 0.09
C ALA A 36 -0.68 -4.19 0.35
N LEU A 37 -0.17 -4.92 1.35
CA LEU A 37 1.21 -4.85 1.82
C LEU A 37 1.75 -6.20 2.29
N ASN A 38 3.04 -6.29 2.59
CA ASN A 38 3.64 -7.50 3.13
C ASN A 38 3.24 -7.67 4.61
N LYS A 39 2.90 -8.89 5.01
CA LYS A 39 2.70 -9.24 6.42
C LYS A 39 3.95 -8.91 7.23
N GLY A 40 3.74 -8.33 8.42
CA GLY A 40 4.79 -7.85 9.32
C GLY A 40 5.23 -6.41 9.04
N THR A 41 4.55 -5.69 8.13
CA THR A 41 4.80 -4.26 7.90
C THR A 41 3.58 -3.39 8.23
N GLU A 42 2.48 -4.00 8.66
CA GLU A 42 1.19 -3.36 8.96
C GLU A 42 1.24 -2.43 10.18
N SER A 43 2.05 -2.73 11.19
CA SER A 43 2.10 -1.98 12.46
C SER A 43 2.41 -0.49 12.33
N MET A 44 2.89 -0.04 11.17
CA MET A 44 3.12 1.39 10.92
C MET A 44 1.87 2.12 10.42
N ILE A 45 0.82 1.39 10.05
CA ILE A 45 -0.34 1.97 9.37
C ILE A 45 -1.68 1.35 9.76
N ASP A 46 -1.71 0.33 10.63
CA ASP A 46 -2.93 -0.38 11.03
C ASP A 46 -3.96 0.52 11.72
N GLU A 47 -3.49 1.50 12.49
CA GLU A 47 -4.34 2.51 13.14
C GLU A 47 -4.56 3.78 12.28
N ASN A 48 -4.15 3.77 11.00
CA ASN A 48 -4.29 4.96 10.17
C ASN A 48 -5.75 5.17 9.73
N PRO A 49 -6.41 6.29 10.12
CA PRO A 49 -7.82 6.53 9.84
C PRO A 49 -8.13 6.72 8.35
N ASN A 50 -7.13 6.87 7.51
CA ASN A 50 -7.30 6.99 6.06
C ASN A 50 -7.34 5.63 5.35
N ILE A 51 -7.24 4.50 6.09
CA ILE A 51 -7.25 3.15 5.55
C ILE A 51 -8.50 2.43 6.06
N ASP A 52 -9.27 1.86 5.17
CA ASP A 52 -10.50 1.14 5.53
C ASP A 52 -10.25 -0.38 5.67
N ARG A 53 -9.35 -0.98 4.86
CA ARG A 53 -8.98 -2.40 4.96
C ARG A 53 -7.53 -2.64 4.56
N ILE A 54 -6.91 -3.62 5.23
CA ILE A 54 -5.54 -4.06 4.93
C ILE A 54 -5.55 -5.49 4.39
N PHE A 55 -4.85 -5.72 3.29
CA PHE A 55 -4.62 -7.04 2.68
C PHE A 55 -3.17 -7.45 2.88
N LEU A 56 -2.93 -8.42 3.76
CA LEU A 56 -1.59 -8.90 4.07
C LEU A 56 -1.15 -9.99 3.09
N TYR A 57 -0.01 -9.76 2.46
CA TYR A 57 0.68 -10.73 1.63
C TYR A 57 1.76 -11.44 2.44
N GLU A 58 1.65 -12.76 2.58
CA GLU A 58 2.68 -13.57 3.23
C GLU A 58 3.82 -13.88 2.26
N ARG A 59 5.04 -13.50 2.63
CA ARG A 59 6.24 -13.98 1.94
C ARG A 59 6.50 -15.42 2.38
N TYR A 60 6.93 -16.25 1.43
CA TYR A 60 7.20 -17.66 1.71
C TYR A 60 8.69 -17.90 1.91
N ASP A 61 9.02 -18.75 2.87
CA ASP A 61 10.37 -19.27 3.02
C ASP A 61 10.77 -20.14 1.82
N SER A 62 12.10 -20.20 1.56
CA SER A 62 12.68 -20.98 0.47
C SER A 62 12.25 -22.46 0.52
N ASN A 63 12.04 -23.01 1.72
CA ASN A 63 11.69 -24.40 1.97
C ASN A 63 10.19 -24.74 1.80
N THR A 64 9.33 -23.76 1.51
CA THR A 64 7.90 -24.02 1.33
C THR A 64 7.66 -24.76 0.02
N ASN A 65 6.85 -25.85 0.05
CA ASN A 65 6.48 -26.63 -1.13
C ASN A 65 5.87 -25.73 -2.20
N ILE A 66 6.32 -25.90 -3.46
CA ILE A 66 5.93 -25.07 -4.60
C ILE A 66 4.41 -25.05 -4.85
N PHE A 67 3.73 -26.20 -4.65
CA PHE A 67 2.28 -26.29 -4.79
C PHE A 67 1.55 -25.46 -3.72
N LYS A 68 2.03 -25.49 -2.47
CA LYS A 68 1.47 -24.66 -1.39
C LYS A 68 1.68 -23.19 -1.67
N LYS A 69 2.86 -22.80 -2.19
CA LYS A 69 3.12 -21.41 -2.64
C LYS A 69 2.10 -20.98 -3.70
N LEU A 70 1.94 -21.80 -4.74
CA LEU A 70 1.04 -21.48 -5.85
C LEU A 70 -0.42 -21.33 -5.40
N ILE A 71 -0.93 -22.23 -4.56
CA ILE A 71 -2.30 -22.17 -4.03
C ILE A 71 -2.51 -20.88 -3.22
N LYS A 72 -1.57 -20.53 -2.35
CA LYS A 72 -1.65 -19.32 -1.53
C LYS A 72 -1.59 -18.06 -2.40
N GLU A 73 -0.69 -18.00 -3.40
CA GLU A 73 -0.63 -16.90 -4.38
C GLU A 73 -1.99 -16.73 -5.09
N ILE A 74 -2.54 -17.81 -5.63
CA ILE A 74 -3.83 -17.78 -6.30
C ILE A 74 -4.93 -17.28 -5.36
N ASN A 75 -4.96 -17.79 -4.11
CA ASN A 75 -5.96 -17.40 -3.12
C ASN A 75 -5.82 -15.92 -2.74
N PHE A 76 -4.59 -15.41 -2.61
CA PHE A 76 -4.35 -13.99 -2.35
C PHE A 76 -4.86 -13.13 -3.51
N PHE A 77 -4.49 -13.45 -4.75
CA PHE A 77 -4.90 -12.67 -5.92
C PHE A 77 -6.41 -12.75 -6.19
N ARG A 78 -7.06 -13.88 -5.89
CA ARG A 78 -8.52 -14.03 -6.05
C ARG A 78 -9.32 -13.06 -5.17
N ARG A 79 -8.76 -12.59 -4.03
CA ARG A 79 -9.43 -11.61 -3.17
C ARG A 79 -9.76 -10.32 -3.90
N PHE A 80 -8.93 -9.92 -4.87
CA PHE A 80 -9.10 -8.67 -5.63
C PHE A 80 -10.01 -8.81 -6.84
N ARG A 81 -10.27 -10.03 -7.33
CA ARG A 81 -11.02 -10.25 -8.58
C ARG A 81 -12.48 -9.77 -8.51
N HIS A 82 -13.09 -9.89 -7.34
CA HIS A 82 -14.50 -9.55 -7.11
C HIS A 82 -14.70 -8.15 -6.54
N GLU A 83 -13.59 -7.50 -6.18
CA GLU A 83 -13.62 -6.14 -5.67
C GLU A 83 -13.80 -5.14 -6.83
N LYS A 84 -14.75 -4.23 -6.64
CA LYS A 84 -15.04 -3.20 -7.65
C LYS A 84 -14.26 -1.93 -7.33
N TYR A 85 -12.95 -1.94 -7.62
CA TYR A 85 -12.13 -0.74 -7.49
C TYR A 85 -12.36 0.23 -8.64
N ASP A 86 -12.41 1.52 -8.33
CA ASP A 86 -12.40 2.60 -9.30
C ASP A 86 -10.97 2.95 -9.70
N LEU A 87 -10.06 2.96 -8.71
CA LEU A 87 -8.65 3.34 -8.86
C LEU A 87 -7.74 2.30 -8.20
N ILE A 88 -6.66 1.94 -8.90
CA ILE A 88 -5.54 1.17 -8.35
C ILE A 88 -4.27 1.99 -8.49
N ILE A 89 -3.52 2.09 -7.39
CA ILE A 89 -2.20 2.71 -7.35
C ILE A 89 -1.19 1.67 -6.86
N ASN A 90 -0.35 1.17 -7.76
CA ASN A 90 0.72 0.26 -7.40
C ASN A 90 2.05 1.02 -7.25
N LEU A 91 2.52 1.12 -6.01
CA LEU A 91 3.78 1.76 -5.62
C LEU A 91 4.94 0.77 -5.49
N THR A 92 4.78 -0.44 -6.02
CA THR A 92 5.81 -1.47 -5.98
C THR A 92 6.27 -1.82 -7.39
N GLU A 93 7.55 -1.79 -7.61
CA GLU A 93 8.14 -2.36 -8.81
C GLU A 93 8.00 -3.89 -8.83
N GLY A 94 7.86 -4.47 -10.02
CA GLY A 94 7.74 -5.91 -10.20
C GLY A 94 6.32 -6.38 -10.50
N ASP A 95 6.19 -7.71 -10.64
CA ASP A 95 5.03 -8.30 -11.33
C ASP A 95 3.78 -8.45 -10.44
N ARG A 96 3.92 -8.58 -9.11
CA ARG A 96 2.78 -8.85 -8.22
C ARG A 96 1.69 -7.78 -8.28
N GLY A 97 2.08 -6.51 -8.18
CA GLY A 97 1.13 -5.41 -8.29
C GLY A 97 0.45 -5.35 -9.66
N ALA A 98 1.20 -5.65 -10.72
CA ALA A 98 0.67 -5.72 -12.08
C ALA A 98 -0.31 -6.88 -12.28
N ILE A 99 -0.06 -8.04 -11.63
CA ILE A 99 -1.01 -9.17 -11.63
C ILE A 99 -2.32 -8.77 -10.94
N ILE A 100 -2.25 -8.12 -9.77
CA ILE A 100 -3.45 -7.60 -9.09
C ILE A 100 -4.18 -6.61 -10.01
N ALA A 101 -3.47 -5.64 -10.59
CA ALA A 101 -4.06 -4.68 -11.51
C ALA A 101 -4.71 -5.35 -12.74
N LYS A 102 -4.14 -6.45 -13.25
CA LYS A 102 -4.70 -7.22 -14.36
C LYS A 102 -5.97 -7.98 -13.97
N LEU A 103 -6.02 -8.53 -12.76
CA LEU A 103 -7.15 -9.33 -12.28
C LEU A 103 -8.35 -8.49 -11.88
N THR A 104 -8.11 -7.24 -11.50
CA THR A 104 -9.19 -6.31 -11.15
C THR A 104 -9.79 -5.65 -12.40
N ARG A 105 -11.05 -5.23 -12.28
CA ARG A 105 -11.77 -4.47 -13.32
C ARG A 105 -11.77 -2.98 -13.04
N ALA A 106 -10.76 -2.47 -12.31
CA ALA A 106 -10.67 -1.05 -11.99
C ALA A 106 -10.63 -0.20 -13.26
N ARG A 107 -11.32 0.95 -13.19
CA ARG A 107 -11.41 1.89 -14.32
C ARG A 107 -10.07 2.56 -14.60
N LEU A 108 -9.33 2.91 -13.56
CA LEU A 108 -8.02 3.56 -13.66
C LEU A 108 -6.99 2.77 -12.85
N LYS A 109 -5.86 2.47 -13.48
CA LYS A 109 -4.76 1.69 -12.91
C LYS A 109 -3.45 2.40 -13.17
N ILE A 110 -2.77 2.78 -12.10
CA ILE A 110 -1.49 3.50 -12.09
C ILE A 110 -0.43 2.59 -11.48
N GLY A 111 0.73 2.49 -12.07
CA GLY A 111 1.82 1.69 -11.50
C GLY A 111 3.13 1.84 -12.23
N TYR A 112 4.16 1.23 -11.67
CA TYR A 112 5.50 1.22 -12.30
C TYR A 112 5.58 0.20 -13.43
N GLN A 113 6.43 0.52 -14.41
CA GLN A 113 6.77 -0.41 -15.47
C GLN A 113 7.39 -1.69 -14.89
N THR A 114 6.94 -2.85 -15.39
CA THR A 114 7.53 -4.16 -15.09
C THR A 114 8.45 -4.62 -16.22
N LYS A 115 9.21 -5.69 -15.97
CA LYS A 115 10.01 -6.35 -17.03
C LYS A 115 9.12 -7.01 -18.09
N SER A 116 7.90 -7.39 -17.75
CA SER A 116 6.94 -8.03 -18.64
C SER A 116 6.13 -7.01 -19.44
N LYS A 117 6.35 -6.93 -20.76
CA LYS A 117 5.53 -6.08 -21.65
C LYS A 117 4.03 -6.40 -21.58
N ILE A 118 3.68 -7.67 -21.30
CA ILE A 118 2.27 -8.10 -21.18
C ILE A 118 1.64 -7.53 -19.90
N LEU A 119 2.39 -7.56 -18.79
CA LEU A 119 1.91 -7.02 -17.52
C LEU A 119 1.85 -5.49 -17.52
N ASN A 120 2.70 -4.81 -18.29
CA ASN A 120 2.63 -3.36 -18.43
C ASN A 120 1.31 -2.88 -19.05
N LYS A 121 0.67 -3.71 -19.89
CA LYS A 121 -0.66 -3.43 -20.44
C LYS A 121 -1.80 -3.48 -19.39
N SER A 122 -1.48 -3.88 -18.16
CA SER A 122 -2.43 -3.86 -17.03
C SER A 122 -2.64 -2.46 -16.46
N TYR A 123 -1.77 -1.51 -16.77
CA TYR A 123 -1.84 -0.14 -16.31
C TYR A 123 -2.34 0.80 -17.42
N ASN A 124 -3.13 1.79 -17.01
CA ASN A 124 -3.53 2.90 -17.87
C ASN A 124 -2.45 3.99 -17.89
N LEU A 125 -1.82 4.22 -16.73
CA LEU A 125 -0.76 5.21 -16.56
C LEU A 125 0.45 4.55 -15.89
N LEU A 126 1.64 4.85 -16.41
CA LEU A 126 2.89 4.38 -15.84
C LEU A 126 3.58 5.49 -15.04
N LEU A 127 4.01 5.12 -13.84
CA LEU A 127 4.80 6.00 -12.98
C LEU A 127 6.25 6.07 -13.49
N PRO A 128 6.88 7.25 -13.45
CA PRO A 128 8.28 7.39 -13.82
C PRO A 128 9.18 6.71 -12.78
N LEU A 129 10.14 5.91 -13.26
CA LEU A 129 11.22 5.37 -12.42
C LEU A 129 12.29 6.45 -12.24
N GLN A 130 12.39 7.03 -11.06
CA GLN A 130 13.38 8.04 -10.72
C GLN A 130 14.19 7.59 -9.50
N HIS A 131 15.41 7.11 -9.73
CA HIS A 131 16.26 6.53 -8.69
C HIS A 131 16.85 7.56 -7.71
N ASN A 132 16.89 8.84 -8.07
CA ASN A 132 17.54 9.90 -7.27
C ASN A 132 16.55 10.82 -6.54
N ARG A 133 15.31 10.36 -6.30
CA ARG A 133 14.30 11.12 -5.56
C ARG A 133 13.99 10.49 -4.21
N HIS A 134 13.63 11.34 -3.27
CA HIS A 134 13.12 10.84 -1.99
C HIS A 134 11.85 10.01 -2.20
N ILE A 135 11.70 8.90 -1.47
CA ILE A 135 10.62 7.94 -1.66
C ILE A 135 9.21 8.57 -1.48
N ILE A 136 9.06 9.55 -0.58
CA ILE A 136 7.81 10.31 -0.42
C ILE A 136 7.43 11.02 -1.71
N GLU A 137 8.39 11.65 -2.39
CA GLU A 137 8.13 12.34 -3.66
C GLU A 137 7.69 11.37 -4.75
N SER A 138 8.31 10.18 -4.81
CA SER A 138 7.91 9.13 -5.74
C SER A 138 6.53 8.55 -5.39
N ASN A 139 6.23 8.37 -4.10
CA ASN A 139 4.92 7.90 -3.66
C ASN A 139 3.80 8.93 -3.94
N LEU A 140 4.12 10.22 -4.09
CA LEU A 140 3.17 11.27 -4.44
C LEU A 140 2.98 11.48 -5.95
N ASP A 141 3.74 10.80 -6.80
CA ASP A 141 3.56 10.93 -8.26
C ASP A 141 2.16 10.51 -8.75
N PRO A 142 1.48 9.50 -8.17
CA PRO A 142 0.09 9.23 -8.55
C PRO A 142 -0.86 10.42 -8.35
N VAL A 143 -0.73 11.17 -7.26
CA VAL A 143 -1.58 12.37 -7.03
C VAL A 143 -1.25 13.48 -8.03
N ARG A 144 0.02 13.62 -8.43
CA ARG A 144 0.42 14.56 -9.48
C ARG A 144 -0.19 14.17 -10.84
N LEU A 145 -0.12 12.87 -11.20
CA LEU A 145 -0.72 12.35 -12.44
C LEU A 145 -2.25 12.50 -12.46
N LEU A 146 -2.89 12.49 -11.30
CA LEU A 146 -4.33 12.69 -11.13
C LEU A 146 -4.71 14.17 -10.99
N GLU A 147 -3.75 15.08 -11.08
CA GLU A 147 -3.92 16.52 -10.88
C GLU A 147 -4.53 16.88 -9.52
N ILE A 148 -4.32 16.02 -8.51
CA ILE A 148 -4.77 16.24 -7.15
C ILE A 148 -3.80 17.18 -6.43
N PRO A 149 -4.26 18.30 -5.82
CA PRO A 149 -3.41 19.18 -5.06
C PRO A 149 -2.75 18.49 -3.87
N ILE A 150 -1.42 18.59 -3.75
CA ILE A 150 -0.68 18.06 -2.61
C ILE A 150 -0.77 19.07 -1.46
N LYS A 151 -1.57 18.74 -0.44
CA LYS A 151 -1.78 19.57 0.75
C LYS A 151 -0.71 19.32 1.81
N SER A 152 -0.17 18.09 1.90
CA SER A 152 0.83 17.74 2.90
C SER A 152 1.76 16.64 2.37
N LYS A 153 3.04 16.71 2.79
CA LYS A 153 4.05 15.68 2.60
C LYS A 153 4.47 15.04 3.93
N SER A 154 3.84 15.43 5.03
CA SER A 154 4.16 14.93 6.36
C SER A 154 3.82 13.46 6.50
N VAL A 155 4.74 12.69 7.06
CA VAL A 155 4.55 11.30 7.45
C VAL A 155 3.82 11.28 8.79
N GLU A 156 2.89 10.34 8.96
CA GLU A 156 2.07 10.22 10.16
C GLU A 156 2.05 8.76 10.63
N ILE A 157 2.18 8.59 11.94
CA ILE A 157 1.96 7.32 12.64
C ILE A 157 0.80 7.52 13.60
N PHE A 158 -0.07 6.55 13.67
CA PHE A 158 -1.18 6.51 14.62
C PHE A 158 -0.96 5.31 15.54
N PHE A 159 -1.29 5.48 16.79
CA PHE A 159 -1.15 4.46 17.82
C PHE A 159 -2.52 4.13 18.41
N SER A 160 -2.76 2.86 18.75
CA SER A 160 -3.93 2.47 19.51
C SER A 160 -3.88 3.03 20.95
N ALA A 161 -5.03 3.12 21.60
CA ALA A 161 -5.09 3.51 23.01
C ALA A 161 -4.29 2.53 23.89
N ASP A 162 -4.29 1.25 23.54
CA ASP A 162 -3.54 0.20 24.25
C ASP A 162 -2.02 0.38 24.11
N ASP A 163 -1.53 0.76 22.94
CA ASP A 163 -0.10 1.05 22.73
C ASP A 163 0.35 2.26 23.56
N ILE A 164 -0.48 3.30 23.62
CA ILE A 164 -0.22 4.50 24.41
C ILE A 164 -0.15 4.13 25.90
N ASN A 165 -1.16 3.44 26.41
CA ASN A 165 -1.22 3.01 27.79
C ASN A 165 -0.01 2.12 28.18
N ALA A 166 0.32 1.13 27.34
CA ALA A 166 1.44 0.24 27.56
C ALA A 166 2.79 0.99 27.58
N SER A 167 2.93 2.04 26.77
CA SER A 167 4.13 2.89 26.76
C SER A 167 4.22 3.76 28.01
N GLU A 168 3.11 4.32 28.48
CA GLU A 168 3.04 5.12 29.70
C GLU A 168 3.33 4.28 30.96
N GLU A 169 2.82 3.07 31.05
CA GLU A 169 3.14 2.13 32.16
C GLU A 169 4.65 1.84 32.23
N LYS A 170 5.28 1.57 31.09
CA LYS A 170 6.73 1.34 31.01
C LYS A 170 7.53 2.57 31.44
N LEU A 171 7.14 3.75 30.98
CA LEU A 171 7.79 5.01 31.34
C LEU A 171 7.64 5.34 32.83
N ASN A 172 6.48 5.07 33.43
CA ASN A 172 6.25 5.29 34.86
C ASN A 172 7.05 4.28 35.70
N GLY A 173 7.22 3.05 35.25
CA GLY A 173 8.10 2.06 35.88
C GLY A 173 9.56 2.48 35.90
N LEU A 174 10.04 3.20 34.88
CA LEU A 174 11.42 3.71 34.81
C LEU A 174 11.68 4.97 35.66
N LYS A 175 10.63 5.74 36.01
CA LYS A 175 10.77 6.92 36.88
C LYS A 175 10.90 6.56 38.37
N ASN A 176 10.70 5.31 38.74
CA ASN A 176 10.79 4.80 40.10
C ASN A 176 12.17 4.14 40.42
N PHE A 177 13.14 4.34 39.55
CA PHE A 177 14.57 4.04 39.74
C PHE A 177 15.37 5.33 39.81
#